data_7ffbf18371dd3abaf767adac0f828941
#
_entry.id   7ffbf18371dd3abaf767adac0f828941
#
_cell.length_a   1.000
_cell.length_b   1.000
_cell.length_c   1.000
_cell.angle_alpha   90.00
_cell.angle_beta   90.00
_cell.angle_gamma   90.00
#
_symmetry.space_group_name_H-M   'P 1'
#
loop_
_entity.id
_entity.type
_entity.pdbx_description
1 polymer ?
#
loop_
_entity_poly.entity_id
_entity_poly.type
_entity_poly.pdbx_seq_one_letter_code
_entity_poly.pdbx_strand_id
1 'polypeptide(L)'
;WAPDVYQNAPTPTAGWIASGSKIAAVVLLINILEPAFGGNPAVQTALGAALAALAVLSMVWGNLAAIRQSNLKRLLAYSAVANAGYLLVGLLAFSPIGRASVLFYALVYALASLGAFGVISILSDRLGRDAEIDDFRGCWKNMPVLSTLFTIFVLSMASIPPLAGFIGKFYLFYAAIGSYPDVADWSEGWYWLVALALLMSV
;
A
#
# COMPACT_ATOMS: atom_id res chain seq x y z
N TRP A 1 3.82 10.24 11.57
CA TRP A 1 3.53 9.55 12.84
C TRP A 1 3.62 8.03 12.71
N ALA A 2 3.15 7.42 11.60
CA ALA A 2 3.09 5.97 11.43
C ALA A 2 4.47 5.28 11.53
N PRO A 3 5.54 5.76 10.89
CA PRO A 3 6.86 5.13 11.01
C PRO A 3 7.41 5.12 12.43
N ASP A 4 7.17 6.19 13.19
CA ASP A 4 7.63 6.29 14.58
C ASP A 4 6.84 5.38 15.51
N VAL A 5 5.52 5.27 15.29
CA VAL A 5 4.67 4.33 16.04
C VAL A 5 5.06 2.87 15.75
N TYR A 6 5.29 2.51 14.48
CA TYR A 6 5.63 1.13 14.12
C TYR A 6 7.01 0.72 14.66
N GLN A 7 7.96 1.66 14.68
CA GLN A 7 9.30 1.40 15.20
C GLN A 7 9.27 1.15 16.71
N ASN A 8 8.53 1.96 17.47
CA ASN A 8 8.52 1.91 18.93
C ASN A 8 7.51 0.90 19.51
N ALA A 9 6.53 0.46 18.72
CA ALA A 9 5.57 -0.57 19.15
C ALA A 9 6.22 -1.98 19.14
N PRO A 10 5.73 -2.89 20.01
CA PRO A 10 6.05 -4.31 19.87
C PRO A 10 5.73 -4.80 18.45
N THR A 11 6.61 -5.60 17.85
CA THR A 11 6.51 -5.99 16.44
C THR A 11 5.16 -6.64 16.08
N PRO A 12 4.56 -7.53 16.90
CA PRO A 12 3.23 -8.08 16.60
C PRO A 12 2.14 -7.00 16.59
N THR A 13 2.22 -6.04 17.51
CA THR A 13 1.26 -4.92 17.58
C THR A 13 1.38 -4.01 16.36
N ALA A 14 2.61 -3.71 15.93
CA ALA A 14 2.85 -2.95 14.69
C ALA A 14 2.24 -3.64 13.47
N GLY A 15 2.39 -4.97 13.36
CA GLY A 15 1.77 -5.76 12.29
C GLY A 15 0.24 -5.69 12.31
N TRP A 16 -0.36 -5.77 13.49
CA TRP A 16 -1.81 -5.65 13.64
C TRP A 16 -2.33 -4.27 13.25
N ILE A 17 -1.64 -3.21 13.68
CA ILE A 17 -1.97 -1.83 13.28
C ILE A 17 -1.80 -1.65 11.77
N ALA A 18 -0.71 -2.17 11.18
CA ALA A 18 -0.42 -2.05 9.76
C ALA A 18 -1.48 -2.70 8.86
N SER A 19 -2.14 -3.74 9.33
CA SER A 19 -3.15 -4.50 8.56
C SER A 19 -4.57 -4.10 8.90
N GLY A 20 -5.00 -4.26 10.15
CA GLY A 20 -6.38 -4.09 10.58
C GLY A 20 -6.88 -2.65 10.45
N SER A 21 -6.08 -1.66 10.90
CA SER A 21 -6.48 -0.27 10.83
C SER A 21 -6.63 0.24 9.40
N LYS A 22 -5.84 -0.29 8.45
CA LYS A 22 -5.96 0.07 7.04
C LYS A 22 -7.24 -0.43 6.39
N ILE A 23 -7.59 -1.70 6.63
CA ILE A 23 -8.85 -2.23 6.11
C ILE A 23 -10.02 -1.39 6.64
N ALA A 24 -10.03 -1.12 7.94
CA ALA A 24 -11.07 -0.30 8.56
C ALA A 24 -11.14 1.12 7.97
N ALA A 25 -9.98 1.77 7.78
CA ALA A 25 -9.90 3.10 7.19
C ALA A 25 -10.38 3.11 5.73
N VAL A 26 -10.04 2.10 4.94
CA VAL A 26 -10.48 1.97 3.55
C VAL A 26 -11.99 1.79 3.46
N VAL A 27 -12.57 0.90 4.27
CA VAL A 27 -14.02 0.70 4.33
C VAL A 27 -14.74 1.97 4.76
N LEU A 28 -14.21 2.67 5.77
CA LEU A 28 -14.76 3.94 6.21
C LEU A 28 -14.71 5.01 5.11
N LEU A 29 -13.58 5.14 4.42
CA LEU A 29 -13.42 6.07 3.29
C LEU A 29 -14.42 5.78 2.17
N ILE A 30 -14.60 4.52 1.78
CA ILE A 30 -15.60 4.13 0.76
C ILE A 30 -16.99 4.60 1.19
N ASN A 31 -17.40 4.32 2.43
CA ASN A 31 -18.72 4.68 2.93
C ASN A 31 -18.96 6.20 3.05
N ILE A 32 -17.90 6.99 3.31
CA ILE A 32 -18.00 8.46 3.38
C ILE A 32 -17.99 9.08 1.98
N LEU A 33 -17.14 8.57 1.10
CA LEU A 33 -16.95 9.15 -0.23
C LEU A 33 -18.12 8.83 -1.16
N GLU A 34 -18.71 7.65 -1.07
CA GLU A 34 -19.80 7.24 -1.96
C GLU A 34 -20.99 8.22 -1.98
N PRO A 35 -21.58 8.63 -0.84
CA PRO A 35 -22.64 9.63 -0.84
C PRO A 35 -22.15 11.04 -1.22
N ALA A 36 -20.90 11.38 -0.91
CA ALA A 36 -20.35 12.68 -1.24
C ALA A 36 -20.19 12.89 -2.77
N PHE A 37 -19.90 11.81 -3.50
CA PHE A 37 -19.75 11.86 -4.96
C PHE A 37 -21.07 11.79 -5.74
N GLY A 38 -22.15 11.27 -5.13
CA GLY A 38 -23.45 11.14 -5.78
C GLY A 38 -24.24 12.46 -5.91
N GLY A 39 -23.79 13.55 -5.27
CA GLY A 39 -24.64 14.71 -5.05
C GLY A 39 -24.35 15.95 -5.92
N ASN A 40 -23.09 16.30 -6.17
CA ASN A 40 -22.73 17.56 -6.84
C ASN A 40 -21.42 17.41 -7.63
N PRO A 41 -21.41 17.70 -8.95
CA PRO A 41 -20.20 17.61 -9.78
C PRO A 41 -19.03 18.46 -9.29
N ALA A 42 -19.29 19.66 -8.76
CA ALA A 42 -18.25 20.53 -8.21
C ALA A 42 -17.57 19.92 -6.98
N VAL A 43 -18.35 19.27 -6.11
CA VAL A 43 -17.81 18.54 -4.94
C VAL A 43 -16.98 17.34 -5.40
N GLN A 44 -17.47 16.61 -6.40
CA GLN A 44 -16.75 15.48 -6.98
C GLN A 44 -15.37 15.90 -7.52
N THR A 45 -15.32 16.99 -8.29
CA THR A 45 -14.07 17.51 -8.84
C THR A 45 -13.10 17.96 -7.75
N ALA A 46 -13.58 18.70 -6.76
CA ALA A 46 -12.75 19.19 -5.66
C ALA A 46 -12.20 18.05 -4.78
N LEU A 47 -13.05 17.08 -4.42
CA LEU A 47 -12.63 15.90 -3.65
C LEU A 47 -11.68 15.00 -4.46
N GLY A 48 -11.95 14.82 -5.75
CA GLY A 48 -11.07 14.07 -6.65
C GLY A 48 -9.67 14.68 -6.71
N ALA A 49 -9.57 15.99 -6.89
CA ALA A 49 -8.29 16.71 -6.90
C ALA A 49 -7.55 16.58 -5.54
N ALA A 50 -8.27 16.69 -4.42
CA ALA A 50 -7.68 16.54 -3.10
C ALA A 50 -7.16 15.12 -2.86
N LEU A 51 -7.94 14.09 -3.22
CA LEU A 51 -7.52 12.69 -3.11
C LEU A 51 -6.33 12.36 -4.02
N ALA A 52 -6.31 12.91 -5.25
CA ALA A 52 -5.19 12.76 -6.16
C ALA A 52 -3.91 13.38 -5.60
N ALA A 53 -3.99 14.58 -5.05
CA ALA A 53 -2.85 15.24 -4.41
C ALA A 53 -2.32 14.42 -3.22
N LEU A 54 -3.21 13.93 -2.37
CA LEU A 54 -2.84 13.05 -1.25
C LEU A 54 -2.22 11.74 -1.73
N ALA A 55 -2.74 11.14 -2.80
CA ALA A 55 -2.19 9.93 -3.39
C ALA A 55 -0.75 10.15 -3.87
N VAL A 56 -0.50 11.23 -4.63
CA VAL A 56 0.84 11.61 -5.09
C VAL A 56 1.80 11.82 -3.94
N LEU A 57 1.41 12.64 -2.96
CA LEU A 57 2.25 12.93 -1.79
C LEU A 57 2.59 11.66 -1.01
N SER A 58 1.60 10.78 -0.80
CA SER A 58 1.81 9.52 -0.09
C SER A 58 2.73 8.57 -0.85
N MET A 59 2.55 8.42 -2.17
CA MET A 59 3.39 7.56 -3.00
C MET A 59 4.84 8.08 -3.07
N VAL A 60 5.02 9.35 -3.37
CA VAL A 60 6.37 9.95 -3.53
C VAL A 60 7.10 9.96 -2.20
N TRP A 61 6.47 10.50 -1.15
CA TRP A 61 7.10 10.57 0.16
C TRP A 61 7.37 9.20 0.76
N GLY A 62 6.40 8.29 0.68
CA GLY A 62 6.52 6.94 1.22
C GLY A 62 7.68 6.17 0.58
N ASN A 63 7.79 6.17 -0.75
CA ASN A 63 8.85 5.45 -1.46
C ASN A 63 10.22 6.09 -1.23
N LEU A 64 10.35 7.41 -1.36
CA LEU A 64 11.64 8.10 -1.17
C LEU A 64 12.15 7.97 0.28
N ALA A 65 11.26 8.04 1.26
CA ALA A 65 11.64 7.87 2.65
C ALA A 65 12.00 6.41 2.98
N ALA A 66 11.34 5.43 2.35
CA ALA A 66 11.63 4.00 2.54
C ALA A 66 13.06 3.64 2.13
N ILE A 67 13.58 4.19 1.02
CA ILE A 67 14.92 3.89 0.49
C ILE A 67 16.04 4.20 1.52
N ARG A 68 15.82 5.14 2.42
CA ARG A 68 16.81 5.57 3.41
C ARG A 68 16.73 4.82 4.75
N GLN A 69 15.84 3.84 4.87
CA GLN A 69 15.65 3.13 6.14
C GLN A 69 16.53 1.89 6.21
N SER A 70 17.19 1.69 7.36
CA SER A 70 17.88 0.44 7.73
C SER A 70 16.99 -0.46 8.60
N ASN A 71 16.14 0.14 9.45
CA ASN A 71 15.22 -0.58 10.32
C ASN A 71 14.03 -1.13 9.52
N LEU A 72 13.78 -2.43 9.61
CA LEU A 72 12.73 -3.11 8.84
C LEU A 72 11.32 -2.69 9.23
N LYS A 73 11.03 -2.44 10.50
CA LYS A 73 9.71 -1.97 10.94
C LYS A 73 9.40 -0.59 10.34
N ARG A 74 10.41 0.28 10.31
CA ARG A 74 10.30 1.62 9.75
C ARG A 74 10.19 1.60 8.23
N LEU A 75 10.94 0.71 7.57
CA LEU A 75 10.82 0.49 6.13
C LEU A 75 9.42 0.05 5.74
N LEU A 76 8.86 -0.95 6.43
CA LEU A 76 7.49 -1.41 6.19
C LEU A 76 6.44 -0.33 6.49
N ALA A 77 6.70 0.55 7.45
CA ALA A 77 5.80 1.67 7.74
C ALA A 77 5.77 2.70 6.59
N TYR A 78 6.91 3.04 6.00
CA TYR A 78 6.94 3.90 4.81
C TYR A 78 6.34 3.23 3.58
N SER A 79 6.59 1.93 3.39
CA SER A 79 5.86 1.13 2.40
C SER A 79 4.36 1.20 2.63
N ALA A 80 3.92 1.19 3.89
CA ALA A 80 2.53 1.33 4.25
C ALA A 80 1.94 2.70 3.86
N VAL A 81 2.71 3.78 3.94
CA VAL A 81 2.30 5.12 3.47
C VAL A 81 2.18 5.14 1.95
N ALA A 82 3.18 4.60 1.22
CA ALA A 82 3.12 4.53 -0.24
C ALA A 82 1.90 3.73 -0.73
N ASN A 83 1.65 2.57 -0.10
CA ASN A 83 0.51 1.71 -0.47
C ASN A 83 -0.86 2.34 -0.14
N ALA A 84 -0.96 3.21 0.87
CA ALA A 84 -2.16 4.02 1.07
C ALA A 84 -2.41 4.95 -0.12
N GLY A 85 -1.36 5.51 -0.72
CA GLY A 85 -1.47 6.30 -1.96
C GLY A 85 -2.05 5.51 -3.12
N TYR A 86 -1.61 4.26 -3.33
CA TYR A 86 -2.19 3.40 -4.39
C TYR A 86 -3.66 3.08 -4.14
N LEU A 87 -4.07 2.86 -2.89
CA LEU A 87 -5.49 2.65 -2.55
C LEU A 87 -6.33 3.88 -2.88
N LEU A 88 -5.81 5.10 -2.66
CA LEU A 88 -6.49 6.33 -3.03
C LEU A 88 -6.67 6.45 -4.55
N VAL A 89 -5.71 6.01 -5.37
CA VAL A 89 -5.86 5.97 -6.84
C VAL A 89 -7.04 5.10 -7.25
N GLY A 90 -7.20 3.93 -6.63
CA GLY A 90 -8.36 3.05 -6.89
C GLY A 90 -9.69 3.65 -6.46
N LEU A 91 -9.71 4.45 -5.39
CA LEU A 91 -10.91 5.15 -4.93
C LEU A 91 -11.36 6.26 -5.90
N LEU A 92 -10.42 6.90 -6.61
CA LEU A 92 -10.71 7.91 -7.62
C LEU A 92 -11.50 7.38 -8.83
N ALA A 93 -11.56 6.07 -9.01
CA ALA A 93 -12.37 5.45 -10.04
C ALA A 93 -13.87 5.66 -9.83
N PHE A 94 -14.34 5.94 -8.61
CA PHE A 94 -15.74 6.13 -8.22
C PHE A 94 -16.72 5.10 -8.79
N SER A 95 -16.24 3.89 -9.09
CA SER A 95 -16.97 2.83 -9.75
C SER A 95 -17.08 1.58 -8.85
N PRO A 96 -18.07 0.71 -9.08
CA PRO A 96 -18.14 -0.57 -8.36
C PRO A 96 -16.88 -1.43 -8.52
N ILE A 97 -16.27 -1.38 -9.71
CA ILE A 97 -14.99 -2.08 -9.99
C ILE A 97 -13.86 -1.48 -9.16
N GLY A 98 -13.79 -0.14 -9.07
CA GLY A 98 -12.80 0.55 -8.24
C GLY A 98 -12.91 0.16 -6.77
N ARG A 99 -14.12 0.13 -6.21
CA ARG A 99 -14.35 -0.30 -4.83
C ARG A 99 -13.92 -1.74 -4.57
N ALA A 100 -14.32 -2.65 -5.47
CA ALA A 100 -13.92 -4.06 -5.37
C ALA A 100 -12.40 -4.22 -5.44
N SER A 101 -11.74 -3.50 -6.34
CA SER A 101 -10.28 -3.52 -6.51
C SER A 101 -9.56 -3.00 -5.26
N VAL A 102 -10.05 -1.91 -4.67
CA VAL A 102 -9.50 -1.31 -3.44
C VAL A 102 -9.63 -2.28 -2.27
N LEU A 103 -10.79 -2.91 -2.08
CA LEU A 103 -11.01 -3.89 -1.01
C LEU A 103 -10.14 -5.13 -1.19
N PHE A 104 -10.05 -5.65 -2.42
CA PHE A 104 -9.20 -6.79 -2.74
C PHE A 104 -7.73 -6.48 -2.45
N TYR A 105 -7.22 -5.33 -2.94
CA TYR A 105 -5.84 -4.95 -2.71
C TYR A 105 -5.54 -4.68 -1.23
N ALA A 106 -6.46 -4.03 -0.50
CA ALA A 106 -6.33 -3.80 0.93
C ALA A 106 -6.20 -5.12 1.71
N LEU A 107 -6.99 -6.13 1.35
CA LEU A 107 -6.92 -7.46 1.96
C LEU A 107 -5.57 -8.15 1.66
N VAL A 108 -5.16 -8.18 0.39
CA VAL A 108 -3.88 -8.78 -0.01
C VAL A 108 -2.71 -8.10 0.69
N TYR A 109 -2.73 -6.77 0.74
CA TYR A 109 -1.69 -5.99 1.43
C TYR A 109 -1.68 -6.27 2.95
N ALA A 110 -2.84 -6.35 3.58
CA ALA A 110 -2.95 -6.64 5.00
C ALA A 110 -2.38 -8.02 5.35
N LEU A 111 -2.67 -9.04 4.56
CA LEU A 111 -2.12 -10.39 4.75
C LEU A 111 -0.60 -10.41 4.56
N ALA A 112 -0.09 -9.75 3.50
CA ALA A 112 1.34 -9.67 3.23
C ALA A 112 2.08 -8.91 4.34
N SER A 113 1.52 -7.79 4.82
CA SER A 113 2.13 -7.00 5.89
C SER A 113 2.12 -7.74 7.22
N LEU A 114 1.02 -8.41 7.60
CA LEU A 114 0.97 -9.27 8.79
C LEU A 114 2.03 -10.36 8.75
N GLY A 115 2.16 -11.04 7.60
CA GLY A 115 3.17 -12.07 7.42
C GLY A 115 4.58 -11.52 7.53
N ALA A 116 4.88 -10.38 6.90
CA ALA A 116 6.19 -9.73 6.97
C ALA A 116 6.53 -9.31 8.42
N PHE A 117 5.61 -8.66 9.13
CA PHE A 117 5.80 -8.31 10.55
C PHE A 117 5.95 -9.55 11.44
N GLY A 118 5.23 -10.64 11.15
CA GLY A 118 5.39 -11.92 11.86
C GLY A 118 6.80 -12.48 11.74
N VAL A 119 7.39 -12.46 10.54
CA VAL A 119 8.78 -12.89 10.33
C VAL A 119 9.76 -11.95 11.06
N ILE A 120 9.55 -10.63 10.96
CA ILE A 120 10.40 -9.65 11.66
C ILE A 120 10.32 -9.85 13.17
N SER A 121 9.14 -10.17 13.74
CA SER A 121 9.00 -10.46 15.16
C SER A 121 9.88 -11.64 15.60
N ILE A 122 9.80 -12.76 14.90
CA ILE A 122 10.61 -13.95 15.21
C ILE A 122 12.10 -13.64 15.11
N LEU A 123 12.50 -12.84 14.12
CA LEU A 123 13.91 -12.46 13.95
C LEU A 123 14.37 -11.53 15.07
N SER A 124 13.57 -10.49 15.41
CA SER A 124 13.86 -9.54 16.48
C SER A 124 13.97 -10.23 17.84
N ASP A 125 13.08 -11.20 18.13
CA ASP A 125 13.11 -11.97 19.37
C ASP A 125 14.41 -12.79 19.48
N ARG A 126 14.90 -13.35 18.37
CA ARG A 126 16.18 -14.08 18.35
C ARG A 126 17.40 -13.18 18.52
N LEU A 127 17.34 -11.95 17.98
CA LEU A 127 18.43 -10.97 18.04
C LEU A 127 18.45 -10.21 19.37
N GLY A 128 17.33 -10.19 20.12
CA GLY A 128 17.18 -9.37 21.32
C GLY A 128 17.14 -7.85 21.02
N ARG A 129 16.95 -7.46 19.74
CA ARG A 129 16.84 -6.09 19.28
C ARG A 129 15.98 -6.01 18.01
N ASP A 130 15.66 -4.80 17.61
CA ASP A 130 14.97 -4.59 16.33
C ASP A 130 15.81 -5.11 15.16
N ALA A 131 15.14 -5.82 14.25
CA ALA A 131 15.77 -6.39 13.06
C ALA A 131 16.05 -5.30 12.01
N GLU A 132 17.25 -5.33 11.45
CA GLU A 132 17.69 -4.48 10.36
C GLU A 132 17.80 -5.25 9.04
N ILE A 133 17.91 -4.53 7.92
CA ILE A 133 18.04 -5.14 6.57
C ILE A 133 19.26 -6.06 6.52
N ASP A 134 20.38 -5.66 7.13
CA ASP A 134 21.63 -6.42 7.13
C ASP A 134 21.53 -7.73 7.90
N ASP A 135 20.61 -7.86 8.84
CA ASP A 135 20.39 -9.10 9.60
C ASP A 135 19.82 -10.23 8.72
N PHE A 136 19.24 -9.90 7.58
CA PHE A 136 18.81 -10.89 6.60
C PHE A 136 19.95 -11.46 5.76
N ARG A 137 21.16 -10.87 5.82
CA ARG A 137 22.34 -11.42 5.14
C ARG A 137 22.69 -12.78 5.71
N GLY A 138 22.60 -13.80 4.88
CA GLY A 138 22.90 -15.17 5.29
C GLY A 138 21.79 -15.89 6.07
N CYS A 139 20.66 -15.26 6.38
CA CYS A 139 19.52 -15.91 7.04
C CYS A 139 19.00 -17.12 6.26
N TRP A 140 19.14 -17.14 4.95
CA TRP A 140 18.79 -18.30 4.12
C TRP A 140 19.46 -19.60 4.57
N LYS A 141 20.70 -19.55 5.03
CA LYS A 141 21.43 -20.74 5.49
C LYS A 141 20.92 -21.27 6.83
N ASN A 142 20.54 -20.36 7.73
CA ASN A 142 20.21 -20.69 9.11
C ASN A 142 18.69 -20.83 9.34
N MET A 143 17.89 -20.09 8.55
CA MET A 143 16.44 -20.02 8.69
C MET A 143 15.76 -19.95 7.30
N PRO A 144 15.87 -21.02 6.48
CA PRO A 144 15.41 -21.00 5.09
C PRO A 144 13.90 -20.72 4.96
N VAL A 145 13.09 -21.30 5.83
CA VAL A 145 11.63 -21.12 5.81
C VAL A 145 11.24 -19.67 6.08
N LEU A 146 11.81 -19.06 7.12
CA LEU A 146 11.51 -17.65 7.46
C LEU A 146 11.97 -16.71 6.35
N SER A 147 13.15 -16.94 5.79
CA SER A 147 13.68 -16.14 4.68
C SER A 147 12.81 -16.25 3.44
N THR A 148 12.33 -17.46 3.10
CA THR A 148 11.42 -17.66 1.96
C THR A 148 10.08 -16.95 2.18
N LEU A 149 9.47 -17.11 3.34
CA LEU A 149 8.21 -16.45 3.67
C LEU A 149 8.34 -14.94 3.62
N PHE A 150 9.40 -14.38 4.22
CA PHE A 150 9.65 -12.93 4.16
C PHE A 150 9.80 -12.45 2.72
N THR A 151 10.57 -13.17 1.91
CA THR A 151 10.75 -12.84 0.49
C THR A 151 9.42 -12.84 -0.26
N ILE A 152 8.57 -13.86 -0.06
CA ILE A 152 7.25 -13.93 -0.71
C ILE A 152 6.37 -12.72 -0.30
N PHE A 153 6.33 -12.37 0.98
CA PHE A 153 5.54 -11.23 1.45
C PHE A 153 6.05 -9.90 0.89
N VAL A 154 7.36 -9.67 0.93
CA VAL A 154 7.98 -8.44 0.41
C VAL A 154 7.78 -8.34 -1.11
N LEU A 155 8.00 -9.42 -1.86
CA LEU A 155 7.77 -9.44 -3.31
C LEU A 155 6.28 -9.21 -3.66
N SER A 156 5.35 -9.72 -2.84
CA SER A 156 3.93 -9.44 -3.00
C SER A 156 3.61 -7.96 -2.76
N MET A 157 4.20 -7.35 -1.73
CA MET A 157 4.04 -5.91 -1.46
C MET A 157 4.67 -5.04 -2.56
N ALA A 158 5.80 -5.49 -3.11
CA ALA A 158 6.48 -4.87 -4.27
C ALA A 158 5.72 -5.08 -5.59
N SER A 159 4.65 -5.89 -5.57
CA SER A 159 3.81 -6.17 -6.75
C SER A 159 4.56 -6.84 -7.91
N ILE A 160 5.44 -7.78 -7.57
CA ILE A 160 6.15 -8.56 -8.58
C ILE A 160 5.24 -9.70 -9.07
N PRO A 161 5.07 -9.88 -10.40
CA PRO A 161 4.36 -11.04 -10.94
C PRO A 161 5.07 -12.35 -10.54
N PRO A 162 4.35 -13.43 -10.24
CA PRO A 162 2.92 -13.69 -10.34
C PRO A 162 2.13 -13.53 -9.02
N LEU A 163 2.61 -12.72 -8.08
CA LEU A 163 2.03 -12.62 -6.74
C LEU A 163 0.73 -11.79 -6.69
N ALA A 164 -0.08 -12.03 -5.67
CA ALA A 164 -1.40 -11.40 -5.51
C ALA A 164 -1.34 -9.87 -5.44
N GLY A 165 -0.24 -9.29 -4.92
CA GLY A 165 -0.04 -7.84 -4.90
C GLY A 165 0.03 -7.20 -6.28
N PHE A 166 0.62 -7.90 -7.27
CA PHE A 166 0.61 -7.45 -8.66
C PHE A 166 -0.81 -7.39 -9.21
N ILE A 167 -1.57 -8.49 -9.03
CA ILE A 167 -2.96 -8.57 -9.51
C ILE A 167 -3.80 -7.45 -8.90
N GLY A 168 -3.64 -7.20 -7.58
CA GLY A 168 -4.37 -6.17 -6.88
C GLY A 168 -4.07 -4.75 -7.41
N LYS A 169 -2.81 -4.39 -7.59
CA LYS A 169 -2.44 -3.09 -8.17
C LYS A 169 -2.90 -2.97 -9.62
N PHE A 170 -2.79 -4.05 -10.40
CA PHE A 170 -3.27 -4.04 -11.78
C PHE A 170 -4.77 -3.69 -11.84
N TYR A 171 -5.60 -4.30 -11.00
CA TYR A 171 -7.03 -3.97 -10.94
C TYR A 171 -7.29 -2.55 -10.45
N LEU A 172 -6.50 -2.02 -9.51
CA LEU A 172 -6.62 -0.62 -9.06
C LEU A 172 -6.39 0.36 -10.23
N PHE A 173 -5.33 0.14 -10.99
CA PHE A 173 -4.96 1.00 -12.11
C PHE A 173 -5.93 0.84 -13.28
N TYR A 174 -6.34 -0.39 -13.57
CA TYR A 174 -7.37 -0.67 -14.58
C TYR A 174 -8.69 0.05 -14.25
N ALA A 175 -9.13 0.00 -13.00
CA ALA A 175 -10.34 0.69 -12.56
C ALA A 175 -10.22 2.22 -12.70
N ALA A 176 -9.07 2.79 -12.35
CA ALA A 176 -8.83 4.23 -12.46
C ALA A 176 -8.83 4.71 -13.93
N ILE A 177 -8.26 3.92 -14.85
CA ILE A 177 -8.28 4.22 -16.29
C ILE A 177 -9.68 4.00 -16.89
N GLY A 178 -10.33 2.90 -16.55
CA GLY A 178 -11.63 2.51 -17.13
C GLY A 178 -12.81 3.37 -16.69
N SER A 179 -12.61 4.28 -15.73
CA SER A 179 -13.67 5.18 -15.26
C SER A 179 -13.98 6.33 -16.23
N TYR A 180 -13.14 6.52 -17.27
CA TYR A 180 -13.27 7.59 -18.26
C TYR A 180 -13.14 7.05 -19.69
N PRO A 181 -14.05 6.14 -20.15
CA PRO A 181 -13.91 5.49 -21.46
C PRO A 181 -14.07 6.44 -22.66
N ASP A 182 -14.72 7.59 -22.45
CA ASP A 182 -15.04 8.53 -23.53
C ASP A 182 -14.04 9.69 -23.66
N VAL A 183 -13.00 9.72 -22.85
CA VAL A 183 -12.03 10.81 -22.85
C VAL A 183 -10.91 10.49 -23.83
N ALA A 184 -11.02 11.04 -25.04
CA ALA A 184 -9.96 11.01 -26.07
C ALA A 184 -8.74 11.87 -25.67
N ASP A 185 -8.86 12.70 -24.64
CA ASP A 185 -7.83 13.63 -24.20
C ASP A 185 -7.18 13.14 -22.90
N TRP A 186 -5.90 12.77 -23.01
CA TRP A 186 -5.08 12.27 -21.90
C TRP A 186 -4.96 13.27 -20.73
N SER A 187 -5.35 14.53 -20.95
CA SER A 187 -5.30 15.61 -19.95
C SER A 187 -6.51 15.61 -19.00
N GLU A 188 -7.64 15.03 -19.40
CA GLU A 188 -8.89 15.09 -18.63
C GLU A 188 -9.10 13.92 -17.67
N GLY A 189 -8.32 12.82 -17.82
CA GLY A 189 -8.43 11.63 -16.95
C GLY A 189 -7.31 11.52 -15.92
N TRP A 190 -7.39 10.50 -15.06
CA TRP A 190 -6.37 10.19 -14.09
C TRP A 190 -5.16 9.40 -14.68
N TYR A 191 -4.97 9.43 -16.02
CA TYR A 191 -3.92 8.69 -16.70
C TYR A 191 -2.51 9.07 -16.21
N TRP A 192 -2.26 10.36 -16.02
CA TRP A 192 -0.99 10.86 -15.48
C TRP A 192 -0.71 10.34 -14.06
N LEU A 193 -1.77 10.24 -13.24
CA LEU A 193 -1.66 9.72 -11.88
C LEU A 193 -1.36 8.22 -11.88
N VAL A 194 -2.00 7.46 -12.78
CA VAL A 194 -1.73 6.04 -12.97
C VAL A 194 -0.31 5.82 -13.50
N ALA A 195 0.15 6.63 -14.46
CA ALA A 195 1.52 6.58 -14.95
C ALA A 195 2.54 6.84 -13.84
N LEU A 196 2.29 7.84 -13.00
CA LEU A 196 3.12 8.13 -11.82
C LEU A 196 3.07 6.97 -10.82
N ALA A 197 1.90 6.40 -10.56
CA ALA A 197 1.73 5.27 -9.66
C ALA A 197 2.48 4.02 -10.16
N LEU A 198 2.46 3.75 -11.45
CA LEU A 198 3.24 2.68 -12.07
C LEU A 198 4.74 2.91 -11.87
N LEU A 199 5.22 4.12 -12.15
CA LEU A 199 6.63 4.48 -11.98
C LEU A 199 7.08 4.36 -10.53
N MET A 200 6.24 4.73 -9.56
CA MET A 200 6.54 4.64 -8.13
C MET A 200 6.35 3.23 -7.56
N SER A 201 5.76 2.30 -8.32
CA SER A 201 5.49 0.92 -7.91
C SER A 201 6.69 -0.02 -8.10
N VAL A 202 7.69 0.41 -8.88
CA VAL A 202 8.95 -0.30 -9.14
C VAL A 202 10.02 0.12 -8.15
#